data_79e6c5641c9e694b4a59a968e71fe3dc
#
_entry.id   79e6c5641c9e694b4a59a968e71fe3dc
#
_cell.length_a   1.000
_cell.length_b   1.000
_cell.length_c   1.000
_cell.angle_alpha   90.00
_cell.angle_beta   90.00
_cell.angle_gamma   90.00
#
_symmetry.space_group_name_H-M   'P 1'
#
loop_
_entity.id
_entity.type
_entity.pdbx_description
1 polymer ?
#
loop_
_entity_poly.entity_id
_entity_poly.type
_entity_poly.pdbx_seq_one_letter_code
_entity_poly.pdbx_strand_id
1 'polypeptide(L)' 'MRVVVMGCGRVGASVADGLSRIGHEVAIIDRDSAAFNRLSPQFAGERVLGQGFDRDVLLRAGIQGADAF' A
#
# COMPACT_ATOMS: atom_id res chain seq x y z
N MET A 1 11.13 7.54 -3.06
CA MET A 1 10.93 6.21 -3.67
C MET A 1 9.43 5.90 -3.71
N ARG A 2 9.00 5.25 -4.74
CA ARG A 2 7.62 4.80 -4.85
C ARG A 2 7.54 3.30 -4.58
N VAL A 3 6.70 2.92 -3.60
CA VAL A 3 6.62 1.54 -3.10
C VAL A 3 5.19 1.05 -3.17
N VAL A 4 5.00 -0.16 -3.66
CA VAL A 4 3.71 -0.85 -3.61
C VAL A 4 3.81 -1.97 -2.58
N VAL A 5 2.91 -1.97 -1.60
CA VAL A 5 2.86 -3.00 -0.55
C VAL A 5 1.63 -3.86 -0.78
N MET A 6 1.85 -5.16 -0.86
CA MET A 6 0.76 -6.13 -1.04
C MET A 6 0.37 -6.73 0.31
N GLY A 7 -0.85 -6.45 0.73
CA GLY A 7 -1.38 -6.94 2.00
C GLY A 7 -1.21 -5.97 3.15
N CYS A 8 -2.32 -5.62 3.79
CA CYS A 8 -2.36 -4.70 4.93
C CYS A 8 -2.53 -5.47 6.24
N GLY A 9 -1.64 -6.44 6.48
CA GLY A 9 -1.51 -7.11 7.77
C GLY A 9 -0.70 -6.25 8.72
N ARG A 10 -0.32 -6.80 9.88
CA ARG A 10 0.49 -6.07 10.88
C ARG A 10 1.80 -5.59 10.29
N VAL A 11 2.51 -6.46 9.57
CA VAL A 11 3.80 -6.12 8.99
C VAL A 11 3.64 -5.14 7.84
N GLY A 12 2.70 -5.42 6.93
CA GLY A 12 2.46 -4.55 5.78
C GLY A 12 2.05 -3.14 6.19
N ALA A 13 1.13 -3.02 7.15
CA ALA A 13 0.69 -1.72 7.66
C ALA A 13 1.84 -0.97 8.32
N SER A 14 2.65 -1.65 9.13
CA SER A 14 3.79 -1.04 9.81
C SER A 14 4.84 -0.54 8.82
N VAL A 15 5.15 -1.34 7.80
CA VAL A 15 6.10 -0.95 6.74
C VAL A 15 5.56 0.24 5.95
N ALA A 16 4.28 0.20 5.57
CA ALA A 16 3.66 1.28 4.81
C ALA A 16 3.65 2.58 5.59
N ASP A 17 3.27 2.54 6.88
CA ASP A 17 3.30 3.71 7.75
C ASP A 17 4.70 4.28 7.88
N GLY A 18 5.69 3.42 8.11
CA GLY A 18 7.09 3.84 8.27
C GLY A 18 7.62 4.53 7.01
N LEU A 19 7.39 3.92 5.85
CA LEU A 19 7.85 4.48 4.58
C LEU A 19 7.14 5.79 4.24
N SER A 20 5.84 5.87 4.48
CA SER A 20 5.07 7.10 4.25
C SER A 20 5.56 8.23 5.14
N ARG A 21 5.89 7.93 6.39
CA ARG A 21 6.35 8.92 7.36
C ARG A 21 7.66 9.58 6.97
N ILE A 22 8.55 8.85 6.31
CA ILE A 22 9.84 9.38 5.86
C ILE A 22 9.81 9.91 4.43
N GLY A 23 8.62 10.10 3.87
CA GLY A 23 8.45 10.82 2.61
C GLY A 23 8.37 9.99 1.35
N HIS A 24 8.31 8.67 1.46
CA HIS A 24 8.12 7.83 0.27
C HIS A 24 6.67 7.81 -0.17
N GLU A 25 6.44 7.66 -1.47
CA GLU A 25 5.11 7.42 -2.02
C GLU A 25 4.77 5.94 -1.84
N VAL A 26 3.70 5.65 -1.12
CA VAL A 26 3.30 4.27 -0.81
C VAL A 26 1.88 4.01 -1.29
N ALA A 27 1.68 2.91 -2.01
CA ALA A 27 0.37 2.38 -2.28
C ALA A 27 0.27 1.01 -1.59
N ILE A 28 -0.79 0.79 -0.82
CA ILE A 28 -1.01 -0.48 -0.14
C ILE A 28 -2.28 -1.13 -0.65
N ILE A 29 -2.20 -2.41 -0.96
CA ILE A 29 -3.28 -3.19 -1.56
C ILE A 29 -3.78 -4.22 -0.56
N ASP A 30 -5.09 -4.30 -0.40
CA ASP A 30 -5.73 -5.40 0.31
C ASP A 30 -7.12 -5.64 -0.27
N ARG A 31 -7.57 -6.87 -0.20
CA ARG A 31 -8.93 -7.24 -0.65
C ARG A 31 -9.99 -6.96 0.42
N ASP A 32 -9.58 -6.68 1.64
CA ASP A 32 -10.46 -6.40 2.77
C ASP A 32 -10.27 -4.94 3.21
N SER A 33 -11.29 -4.12 2.99
CA SER A 33 -11.22 -2.72 3.35
C SER A 33 -10.99 -2.49 4.84
N ALA A 34 -11.46 -3.41 5.70
CA ALA A 34 -11.24 -3.30 7.14
C ALA A 34 -9.77 -3.45 7.53
N ALA A 35 -8.95 -4.12 6.68
CA ALA A 35 -7.53 -4.26 6.95
C ALA A 35 -6.81 -2.90 6.97
N PHE A 36 -7.30 -1.92 6.22
CA PHE A 36 -6.71 -0.58 6.19
C PHE A 36 -6.83 0.16 7.52
N ASN A 37 -7.68 -0.29 8.43
CA ASN A 37 -7.79 0.29 9.77
C ASN A 37 -6.52 0.11 10.60
N ARG A 38 -5.62 -0.79 10.20
CA ARG A 38 -4.32 -0.97 10.85
C ARG A 38 -3.35 0.16 10.54
N LEU A 39 -3.62 0.93 9.50
CA LEU A 39 -2.78 2.07 9.14
C LEU A 39 -3.01 3.23 10.12
N SER A 40 -1.95 3.99 10.37
CA SER A 40 -2.04 5.21 11.17
C SER A 40 -2.97 6.22 10.52
N PRO A 41 -3.68 7.05 11.31
CA PRO A 41 -4.47 8.17 10.76
C PRO A 41 -3.63 9.15 9.92
N GLN A 42 -2.31 9.20 10.17
CA GLN A 42 -1.40 10.05 9.40
C GLN A 42 -0.89 9.41 8.11
N PHE A 43 -1.28 8.18 7.81
CA PHE A 43 -0.86 7.54 6.57
C PHE A 43 -1.33 8.36 5.36
N ALA A 44 -0.36 8.88 4.61
CA ALA A 44 -0.63 9.78 3.47
C ALA A 44 -0.62 9.04 2.12
N GLY A 45 -0.39 7.73 2.13
CA GLY A 45 -0.33 6.94 0.91
C GLY A 45 -1.71 6.58 0.37
N GLU A 46 -1.71 5.79 -0.68
CA GLU A 46 -2.93 5.33 -1.35
C GLU A 46 -3.35 3.96 -0.83
N ARG A 47 -4.63 3.81 -0.57
CA ARG A 47 -5.25 2.54 -0.21
C ARG A 47 -5.98 2.00 -1.42
N VAL A 48 -5.55 0.83 -1.92
CA VAL A 48 -6.14 0.21 -3.11
C VAL A 48 -6.86 -1.07 -2.69
N LEU A 49 -8.17 -1.08 -2.87
CA LEU A 49 -9.00 -2.24 -2.56
C LEU A 49 -9.01 -3.20 -3.76
N GLY A 50 -8.62 -4.44 -3.54
CA GLY A 50 -8.61 -5.47 -4.58
C GLY A 50 -7.62 -6.56 -4.25
N GLN A 51 -7.52 -7.55 -5.15
CA GLN A 51 -6.56 -8.64 -4.99
C GLN A 51 -5.21 -8.23 -5.55
N GLY A 52 -4.15 -8.40 -4.76
CA GLY A 52 -2.82 -7.93 -5.12
C GLY A 52 -2.21 -8.61 -6.35
N PHE A 53 -2.69 -9.80 -6.72
CA PHE A 53 -2.24 -10.46 -7.94
C PHE A 53 -3.08 -10.10 -9.17
N ASP A 54 -4.13 -9.30 -9.02
CA ASP A 54 -4.95 -8.84 -10.13
C ASP A 54 -4.20 -7.73 -10.87
N ARG A 55 -4.01 -7.91 -12.18
CA ARG A 55 -3.27 -6.96 -12.98
C ARG A 55 -3.85 -5.55 -12.92
N ASP A 56 -5.18 -5.42 -12.98
CA ASP A 56 -5.83 -4.11 -12.95
C ASP A 56 -5.63 -3.42 -11.61
N VAL A 57 -5.66 -4.18 -10.52
CA VAL A 57 -5.41 -3.66 -9.17
C VAL A 57 -3.96 -3.17 -9.06
N LEU A 58 -3.00 -3.95 -9.54
CA LEU A 58 -1.59 -3.55 -9.55
C LEU A 58 -1.36 -2.29 -10.38
N LEU A 59 -2.01 -2.19 -11.53
CA LEU A 59 -1.90 -1.00 -12.38
C LEU A 59 -2.49 0.23 -11.69
N ARG A 60 -3.63 0.08 -11.00
CA ARG A 60 -4.21 1.18 -10.22
C ARG A 60 -3.31 1.61 -9.08
N ALA A 61 -2.59 0.69 -8.48
CA ALA A 61 -1.62 0.99 -7.43
C ALA A 61 -0.32 1.61 -7.98
N GLY A 62 -0.14 1.61 -9.30
CA GLY A 62 1.03 2.22 -9.93
C GLY A 62 2.26 1.33 -9.93
N ILE A 63 2.07 0.02 -10.07
CA ILE A 63 3.20 -0.94 -10.04
C ILE A 63 4.25 -0.64 -11.11
N GLN A 64 3.83 -0.14 -12.27
CA GLN A 64 4.74 0.16 -13.37
C GLN A 64 5.70 1.30 -13.05
N GLY A 65 5.30 2.21 -12.18
CA GLY A 65 6.15 3.31 -11.72
C GLY A 65 6.78 3.06 -10.35
N ALA A 66 6.63 1.86 -9.81
CA ALA A 66 7.14 1.57 -8.48
C ALA A 66 8.63 1.26 -8.50
N ASP A 67 9.35 1.74 -7.48
CA ASP A 67 10.76 1.42 -7.25
C ASP A 67 10.91 0.13 -6.45
N ALA A 68 9.88 -0.23 -5.67
CA ALA A 68 9.86 -1.45 -4.87
C ALA A 68 8.43 -1.99 -4.75
N PHE A 69 8.35 -3.28 -4.55
CA PHE A 69 7.08 -4.00 -4.45
C PHE A 69 7.12 -4.99 -3.28
#